data_e48d0cf26c2ec2d612f100e0b6b1a1cb
#
_entry.id   e48d0cf26c2ec2d612f100e0b6b1a1cb
#
_cell.length_a   1.000
_cell.length_b   1.000
_cell.length_c   1.000
_cell.angle_alpha   90.00
_cell.angle_beta   90.00
_cell.angle_gamma   90.00
#
_symmetry.space_group_name_H-M   'P 1'
#
loop_
_entity.id
_entity.type
_entity.pdbx_description
1 polymer ?
#
loop_
_entity_poly.entity_id
_entity_poly.type
_entity_poly.pdbx_seq_one_letter_code
_entity_poly.pdbx_strand_id
1 'polypeptide(L)'
;MNKESTNHESLSLDDFKTKPEVNCRAFNCILVYVEETYGRKALEEFISRTGLSLDYLQDQNHWVSWSYYCNLLETLVEWTGDPASPFKAGTYSGHKKSWGYLFYIFYAFGNVGKVLKKVTEIAPHINKGAEWTLLRLQKNKCTFRVHMKEGYPAKKVCCECRLGQVAGISRAFGMPLGKARETQCQALGADSCILEISWLNRPQRLFGLLGLIFGFILILILKQLFSGHAVGYTESSFILLTGYLAGRLLDYRLTEKGNAQINQEQTAALEESIQVIETKYVELQRAHDGLFAQHEISQAVTSTLRLEDIIKILLQMVVERL
;
A
#
# COMPACT_ATOMS: atom_id res chain seq x y z
N MET A 1 18.65 35.16 46.16
CA MET A 1 17.62 34.08 46.18
C MET A 1 16.61 34.37 45.07
N ASN A 2 16.91 33.93 43.85
CA ASN A 2 16.02 34.03 42.72
C ASN A 2 15.31 32.69 42.57
N LYS A 3 14.00 32.68 42.73
CA LYS A 3 13.13 31.57 42.37
C LYS A 3 12.92 31.60 40.86
N GLU A 4 13.59 30.73 40.15
CA GLU A 4 13.15 30.35 38.80
C GLU A 4 11.84 29.57 38.92
N SER A 5 10.76 30.20 38.57
CA SER A 5 9.47 29.54 38.37
C SER A 5 9.53 28.81 37.02
N THR A 6 9.72 27.49 37.06
CA THR A 6 9.50 26.61 35.93
C THR A 6 8.01 26.60 35.62
N ASN A 7 7.58 27.41 34.65
CA ASN A 7 6.28 27.28 34.01
C ASN A 7 6.27 25.96 33.22
N HIS A 8 5.83 24.88 33.84
CA HIS A 8 5.27 23.75 33.13
C HIS A 8 3.87 24.16 32.64
N GLU A 9 3.79 24.80 31.47
CA GLU A 9 2.54 24.85 30.73
C GLU A 9 2.11 23.41 30.48
N SER A 10 1.03 23.01 31.13
CA SER A 10 0.32 21.78 30.84
C SER A 10 -0.29 21.94 29.45
N LEU A 11 0.42 21.47 28.42
CA LEU A 11 -0.10 21.34 27.06
C LEU A 11 -1.45 20.61 27.15
N SER A 12 -2.51 21.20 26.63
CA SER A 12 -3.81 20.55 26.59
C SER A 12 -3.70 19.26 25.77
N LEU A 13 -4.56 18.28 26.03
CA LEU A 13 -4.55 17.01 25.30
C LEU A 13 -4.70 17.22 23.79
N ASP A 14 -5.39 18.30 23.39
CA ASP A 14 -5.59 18.69 21.98
C ASP A 14 -4.31 19.30 21.37
N ASP A 15 -3.52 20.06 22.12
CA ASP A 15 -2.23 20.60 21.65
C ASP A 15 -1.23 19.46 21.33
N PHE A 16 -1.27 18.38 22.10
CA PHE A 16 -0.43 17.20 21.83
C PHE A 16 -0.83 16.47 20.55
N LYS A 17 -2.13 16.37 20.25
CA LYS A 17 -2.61 15.70 19.04
C LYS A 17 -2.34 16.50 17.76
N THR A 18 -2.39 17.85 17.84
CA THR A 18 -2.29 18.78 16.70
C THR A 18 -0.88 19.28 16.43
N LYS A 19 0.14 18.76 17.13
CA LYS A 19 1.54 19.09 16.84
C LYS A 19 1.86 18.87 15.34
N PRO A 20 2.44 19.87 14.64
CA PRO A 20 2.55 19.86 13.18
C PRO A 20 3.69 18.95 12.68
N GLU A 21 3.50 17.64 12.77
CA GLU A 21 4.47 16.62 12.39
C GLU A 21 4.04 15.84 11.14
N VAL A 22 2.73 15.53 11.02
CA VAL A 22 2.15 14.85 9.86
C VAL A 22 0.96 15.66 9.34
N ASN A 23 1.01 16.06 8.09
CA ASN A 23 -0.09 16.77 7.44
C ASN A 23 -1.26 15.84 7.14
N CYS A 24 -2.51 16.30 7.30
CA CYS A 24 -3.71 15.50 7.09
C CYS A 24 -3.81 14.89 5.67
N ARG A 25 -3.14 15.46 4.67
CA ARG A 25 -3.01 14.85 3.33
C ARG A 25 -2.36 13.48 3.36
N ALA A 26 -1.42 13.25 4.27
CA ALA A 26 -0.67 11.99 4.33
C ALA A 26 -1.57 10.78 4.60
N PHE A 27 -2.68 10.98 5.31
CA PHE A 27 -3.58 9.89 5.69
C PHE A 27 -5.03 10.05 5.20
N ASN A 28 -5.29 11.02 4.32
CA ASN A 28 -6.62 11.16 3.73
C ASN A 28 -7.08 9.90 2.99
N CYS A 29 -6.15 9.09 2.50
CA CYS A 29 -6.44 7.77 1.94
C CYS A 29 -7.11 6.83 2.96
N ILE A 30 -6.85 6.98 4.25
CA ILE A 30 -7.48 6.19 5.31
C ILE A 30 -8.95 6.57 5.43
N LEU A 31 -9.25 7.86 5.46
CA LEU A 31 -10.63 8.37 5.53
C LEU A 31 -11.44 7.92 4.31
N VAL A 32 -10.84 8.04 3.13
CA VAL A 32 -11.46 7.61 1.87
C VAL A 32 -11.68 6.08 1.86
N TYR A 33 -10.72 5.29 2.34
CA TYR A 33 -10.87 3.84 2.46
C TYR A 33 -12.06 3.45 3.34
N VAL A 34 -12.15 4.05 4.53
CA VAL A 34 -13.24 3.75 5.46
C VAL A 34 -14.59 4.17 4.87
N GLU A 35 -14.68 5.39 4.27
CA GLU A 35 -15.91 5.87 3.65
C GLU A 35 -16.36 5.00 2.47
N GLU A 36 -15.45 4.64 1.57
CA GLU A 36 -15.78 3.86 0.36
C GLU A 36 -16.06 2.37 0.66
N THR A 37 -15.47 1.83 1.74
CA THR A 37 -15.60 0.42 2.08
C THR A 37 -16.78 0.16 3.04
N TYR A 38 -16.97 1.03 4.02
CA TYR A 38 -17.92 0.83 5.12
C TYR A 38 -19.03 1.89 5.18
N GLY A 39 -18.90 2.96 4.40
CA GLY A 39 -19.88 4.03 4.31
C GLY A 39 -19.63 5.20 5.28
N ARG A 40 -20.35 6.30 5.05
CA ARG A 40 -20.17 7.59 5.77
C ARG A 40 -20.40 7.46 7.29
N LYS A 41 -21.44 6.75 7.71
CA LYS A 41 -21.74 6.54 9.14
C LYS A 41 -20.63 5.80 9.86
N ALA A 42 -20.05 4.79 9.21
CA ALA A 42 -18.92 4.03 9.72
C ALA A 42 -17.65 4.89 9.84
N LEU A 43 -17.43 5.81 8.90
CA LEU A 43 -16.34 6.79 8.99
C LEU A 43 -16.52 7.70 10.21
N GLU A 44 -17.72 8.23 10.46
CA GLU A 44 -18.02 9.06 11.62
C GLU A 44 -17.82 8.29 12.94
N GLU A 45 -18.29 7.05 13.01
CA GLU A 45 -18.04 6.17 14.15
C GLU A 45 -16.54 5.91 14.37
N PHE A 46 -15.81 5.54 13.33
CA PHE A 46 -14.36 5.31 13.40
C PHE A 46 -13.64 6.56 13.94
N ILE A 47 -13.92 7.72 13.37
CA ILE A 47 -13.26 8.98 13.75
C ILE A 47 -13.62 9.39 15.19
N SER A 48 -14.83 9.13 15.68
CA SER A 48 -15.20 9.42 17.06
C SER A 48 -14.29 8.74 18.10
N ARG A 49 -13.66 7.62 17.73
CA ARG A 49 -12.72 6.88 18.57
C ARG A 49 -11.31 7.49 18.60
N THR A 50 -11.00 8.40 17.68
CA THR A 50 -9.63 8.96 17.51
C THR A 50 -9.41 10.27 18.25
N GLY A 51 -10.50 10.94 18.66
CA GLY A 51 -10.48 12.15 19.49
C GLY A 51 -10.16 13.44 18.76
N LEU A 52 -10.22 13.48 17.42
CA LEU A 52 -10.30 14.70 16.60
C LEU A 52 -11.56 14.64 15.76
N SER A 53 -12.07 15.82 15.34
CA SER A 53 -13.26 15.88 14.49
C SER A 53 -12.95 15.47 13.06
N LEU A 54 -13.96 14.94 12.35
CA LEU A 54 -13.81 14.60 10.94
C LEU A 54 -13.50 15.82 10.08
N ASP A 55 -14.12 16.96 10.37
CA ASP A 55 -13.88 18.22 9.65
C ASP A 55 -12.42 18.66 9.79
N TYR A 56 -11.83 18.53 10.99
CA TYR A 56 -10.41 18.81 11.20
C TYR A 56 -9.53 17.92 10.34
N LEU A 57 -9.79 16.61 10.30
CA LEU A 57 -8.98 15.63 9.60
C LEU A 57 -9.14 15.69 8.07
N GLN A 58 -10.28 16.15 7.58
CA GLN A 58 -10.53 16.35 6.14
C GLN A 58 -9.88 17.62 5.59
N ASP A 59 -9.57 18.60 6.43
CA ASP A 59 -8.84 19.78 6.00
C ASP A 59 -7.38 19.46 5.75
N GLN A 60 -7.00 19.50 4.48
CA GLN A 60 -5.65 19.19 4.00
C GLN A 60 -4.58 20.21 4.43
N ASN A 61 -4.93 21.30 5.08
CA ASN A 61 -3.99 22.27 5.62
C ASN A 61 -3.66 21.99 7.10
N HIS A 62 -4.46 21.17 7.77
CA HIS A 62 -4.21 20.81 9.15
C HIS A 62 -3.09 19.77 9.30
N TRP A 63 -2.57 19.72 10.51
CA TRP A 63 -1.48 18.86 10.90
C TRP A 63 -1.82 18.10 12.18
N VAL A 64 -1.24 16.94 12.35
CA VAL A 64 -1.35 16.14 13.56
C VAL A 64 0.04 15.69 14.03
N SER A 65 0.13 15.23 15.28
CA SER A 65 1.37 14.63 15.80
C SER A 65 1.62 13.26 15.16
N TRP A 66 2.88 12.84 15.17
CA TRP A 66 3.26 11.49 14.76
C TRP A 66 2.57 10.41 15.61
N SER A 67 2.46 10.64 16.92
CA SER A 67 1.74 9.75 17.83
C SER A 67 0.28 9.61 17.44
N TYR A 68 -0.40 10.70 17.12
CA TYR A 68 -1.78 10.67 16.66
C TYR A 68 -1.94 9.86 15.37
N TYR A 69 -1.06 10.10 14.38
CA TYR A 69 -1.08 9.35 13.12
C TYR A 69 -0.89 7.85 13.33
N CYS A 70 0.05 7.45 14.20
CA CYS A 70 0.24 6.05 14.55
C CYS A 70 -0.99 5.44 15.23
N ASN A 71 -1.56 6.16 16.21
CA ASN A 71 -2.76 5.74 16.93
C ASN A 71 -3.98 5.60 16.02
N LEU A 72 -4.15 6.49 15.06
CA LEU A 72 -5.20 6.42 14.04
C LEU A 72 -5.14 5.09 13.27
N LEU A 73 -3.93 4.65 12.89
CA LEU A 73 -3.72 3.38 12.18
C LEU A 73 -3.91 2.16 13.09
N GLU A 74 -3.49 2.24 14.34
CA GLU A 74 -3.72 1.19 15.34
C GLU A 74 -5.22 1.04 15.61
N THR A 75 -5.93 2.16 15.80
CA THR A 75 -7.39 2.18 15.94
C THR A 75 -8.09 1.61 14.70
N LEU A 76 -7.55 1.84 13.49
CA LEU A 76 -8.10 1.25 12.26
C LEU A 76 -8.01 -0.27 12.28
N VAL A 77 -6.88 -0.83 12.72
CA VAL A 77 -6.71 -2.29 12.86
C VAL A 77 -7.68 -2.86 13.89
N GLU A 78 -7.79 -2.24 15.04
CA GLU A 78 -8.70 -2.67 16.10
C GLU A 78 -10.17 -2.58 15.69
N TRP A 79 -10.56 -1.48 15.04
CA TRP A 79 -11.93 -1.24 14.62
C TRP A 79 -12.37 -2.19 13.50
N THR A 80 -11.48 -2.50 12.53
CA THR A 80 -11.78 -3.42 11.42
C THR A 80 -11.59 -4.88 11.79
N GLY A 81 -10.81 -5.19 12.83
CA GLY A 81 -10.35 -6.54 13.15
C GLY A 81 -9.40 -7.13 12.10
N ASP A 82 -8.89 -6.31 11.17
CA ASP A 82 -8.07 -6.74 10.04
C ASP A 82 -6.65 -6.13 10.11
N PRO A 83 -5.63 -6.93 10.41
CA PRO A 83 -4.23 -6.46 10.45
C PRO A 83 -3.73 -5.88 9.12
N ALA A 84 -4.35 -6.23 7.99
CA ALA A 84 -4.01 -5.70 6.68
C ALA A 84 -4.72 -4.37 6.35
N SER A 85 -5.60 -3.87 7.22
CA SER A 85 -6.36 -2.64 6.98
C SER A 85 -5.47 -1.41 6.73
N PRO A 86 -4.29 -1.20 7.35
CA PRO A 86 -3.41 -0.08 7.03
C PRO A 86 -2.89 -0.13 5.59
N PHE A 87 -2.48 -1.31 5.11
CA PHE A 87 -2.07 -1.48 3.72
C PHE A 87 -3.24 -1.22 2.76
N LYS A 88 -4.42 -1.81 3.04
CA LYS A 88 -5.62 -1.60 2.23
C LYS A 88 -5.99 -0.13 2.16
N ALA A 89 -6.01 0.58 3.28
CA ALA A 89 -6.25 2.01 3.34
C ALA A 89 -5.22 2.80 2.53
N GLY A 90 -3.94 2.48 2.66
CA GLY A 90 -2.87 3.07 1.87
C GLY A 90 -3.12 2.97 0.36
N THR A 91 -3.68 1.84 -0.13
CA THR A 91 -3.94 1.65 -1.57
C THR A 91 -4.93 2.66 -2.16
N TYR A 92 -5.71 3.36 -1.33
CA TYR A 92 -6.60 4.43 -1.74
C TYR A 92 -5.88 5.76 -2.02
N SER A 93 -4.55 5.83 -1.83
CA SER A 93 -3.74 6.96 -2.28
C SER A 93 -3.89 7.25 -3.78
N GLY A 94 -4.22 6.26 -4.60
CA GLY A 94 -4.55 6.45 -6.02
C GLY A 94 -5.97 6.97 -6.29
N HIS A 95 -6.81 7.11 -5.27
CA HIS A 95 -8.17 7.57 -5.43
C HIS A 95 -8.23 9.12 -5.51
N LYS A 96 -9.06 9.66 -6.41
CA LYS A 96 -9.16 11.12 -6.64
C LYS A 96 -9.50 11.93 -5.39
N LYS A 97 -10.33 11.39 -4.49
CA LYS A 97 -10.69 12.05 -3.22
C LYS A 97 -9.49 12.17 -2.27
N SER A 98 -8.48 11.31 -2.36
CA SER A 98 -7.34 11.30 -1.43
C SER A 98 -6.41 12.50 -1.61
N TRP A 99 -6.27 13.00 -2.84
CA TRP A 99 -5.36 14.09 -3.17
C TRP A 99 -6.07 15.41 -3.56
N GLY A 100 -7.39 15.39 -3.68
CA GLY A 100 -8.14 16.57 -4.15
C GLY A 100 -7.59 17.10 -5.48
N TYR A 101 -7.28 18.41 -5.57
CA TYR A 101 -6.74 19.01 -6.79
C TYR A 101 -5.35 18.51 -7.16
N LEU A 102 -4.52 18.07 -6.21
CA LEU A 102 -3.18 17.52 -6.48
C LEU A 102 -3.23 16.24 -7.32
N PHE A 103 -4.35 15.51 -7.28
CA PHE A 103 -4.57 14.36 -8.15
C PHE A 103 -4.41 14.73 -9.63
N TYR A 104 -4.99 15.85 -10.04
CA TYR A 104 -4.91 16.29 -11.45
C TYR A 104 -3.51 16.73 -11.83
N ILE A 105 -2.77 17.33 -10.89
CA ILE A 105 -1.36 17.69 -11.08
C ILE A 105 -0.52 16.42 -11.27
N PHE A 106 -0.68 15.40 -10.41
CA PHE A 106 0.02 14.13 -10.54
C PHE A 106 -0.36 13.41 -11.84
N TYR A 107 -1.64 13.43 -12.19
CA TYR A 107 -2.11 12.86 -13.46
C TYR A 107 -1.47 13.53 -14.68
N ALA A 108 -1.23 14.83 -14.63
CA ALA A 108 -0.57 15.59 -15.68
C ALA A 108 0.90 15.20 -15.87
N PHE A 109 1.60 14.64 -14.88
CA PHE A 109 2.95 14.07 -15.06
C PHE A 109 2.98 12.87 -16.02
N GLY A 110 1.83 12.28 -16.33
CA GLY A 110 1.63 11.30 -17.39
C GLY A 110 2.07 9.87 -17.09
N ASN A 111 2.81 9.61 -16.00
CA ASN A 111 3.17 8.24 -15.63
C ASN A 111 3.54 8.07 -14.14
N VAL A 112 3.40 6.83 -13.66
CA VAL A 112 3.66 6.43 -12.28
C VAL A 112 5.08 6.73 -11.83
N GLY A 113 6.08 6.45 -12.66
CA GLY A 113 7.50 6.65 -12.30
C GLY A 113 7.84 8.11 -12.01
N LYS A 114 7.27 9.06 -12.76
CA LYS A 114 7.46 10.49 -12.51
C LYS A 114 6.81 10.92 -11.19
N VAL A 115 5.61 10.41 -10.90
CA VAL A 115 4.93 10.69 -9.62
C VAL A 115 5.72 10.10 -8.46
N LEU A 116 6.16 8.84 -8.55
CA LEU A 116 6.98 8.20 -7.52
C LEU A 116 8.29 8.96 -7.28
N LYS A 117 8.97 9.44 -8.34
CA LYS A 117 10.12 10.31 -8.17
C LYS A 117 9.75 11.59 -7.39
N LYS A 118 8.62 12.21 -7.71
CA LYS A 118 8.16 13.43 -7.05
C LYS A 118 7.75 13.22 -5.59
N VAL A 119 7.37 12.00 -5.20
CA VAL A 119 7.06 11.66 -3.81
C VAL A 119 8.23 11.97 -2.89
N THR A 120 9.48 11.70 -3.29
CA THR A 120 10.66 12.00 -2.45
C THR A 120 10.86 13.49 -2.17
N GLU A 121 10.41 14.35 -3.09
CA GLU A 121 10.48 15.79 -2.94
C GLU A 121 9.32 16.34 -2.07
N ILE A 122 8.16 15.73 -2.16
CA ILE A 122 6.94 16.17 -1.47
C ILE A 122 6.84 15.60 -0.06
N ALA A 123 7.30 14.36 0.15
CA ALA A 123 7.14 13.66 1.42
C ALA A 123 7.65 14.44 2.65
N PRO A 124 8.81 15.15 2.61
CA PRO A 124 9.26 15.97 3.75
C PRO A 124 8.32 17.12 4.10
N HIS A 125 7.54 17.62 3.13
CA HIS A 125 6.56 18.69 3.35
C HIS A 125 5.22 18.18 3.89
N ILE A 126 5.03 16.86 3.93
CA ILE A 126 3.80 16.22 4.42
C ILE A 126 4.07 15.45 5.72
N ASN A 127 5.26 14.88 5.88
CA ASN A 127 5.66 14.14 7.08
C ASN A 127 7.09 14.51 7.46
N LYS A 128 7.22 15.23 8.56
CA LYS A 128 8.52 15.75 9.05
C LYS A 128 9.41 14.68 9.70
N GLY A 129 8.80 13.57 10.13
CA GLY A 129 9.47 12.47 10.81
C GLY A 129 10.13 11.45 9.87
N ALA A 130 9.88 11.51 8.55
CA ALA A 130 10.39 10.54 7.61
C ALA A 130 11.26 11.18 6.52
N GLU A 131 12.42 10.60 6.27
CA GLU A 131 13.29 10.94 5.14
C GLU A 131 13.13 9.92 4.04
N TRP A 132 12.88 10.41 2.81
CA TRP A 132 12.71 9.58 1.63
C TRP A 132 13.87 9.76 0.68
N THR A 133 14.48 8.66 0.26
CA THR A 133 15.54 8.65 -0.74
C THR A 133 15.19 7.70 -1.88
N LEU A 134 15.20 8.20 -3.10
CA LEU A 134 15.07 7.38 -4.29
C LEU A 134 16.39 6.67 -4.56
N LEU A 135 16.43 5.34 -4.38
CA LEU A 135 17.63 4.54 -4.64
C LEU A 135 17.72 4.14 -6.12
N ARG A 136 16.62 3.75 -6.71
CA ARG A 136 16.58 3.28 -8.10
C ARG A 136 15.24 3.59 -8.74
N LEU A 137 15.28 4.07 -9.99
CA LEU A 137 14.09 4.23 -10.83
C LEU A 137 14.34 3.59 -12.19
N GLN A 138 13.48 2.69 -12.57
CA GLN A 138 13.44 2.02 -13.87
C GLN A 138 12.11 2.33 -14.57
N LYS A 139 11.93 1.84 -15.78
CA LYS A 139 10.72 2.10 -16.58
C LYS A 139 9.42 1.74 -15.82
N ASN A 140 9.45 0.69 -15.00
CA ASN A 140 8.28 0.13 -14.32
C ASN A 140 8.59 -0.43 -12.93
N LYS A 141 9.76 -0.11 -12.38
CA LYS A 141 10.17 -0.47 -11.02
C LYS A 141 10.81 0.75 -10.35
N CYS A 142 10.60 0.85 -9.03
CA CYS A 142 11.20 1.89 -8.21
C CYS A 142 11.60 1.30 -6.85
N THR A 143 12.72 1.74 -6.31
CA THR A 143 13.18 1.38 -4.97
C THR A 143 13.41 2.64 -4.16
N PHE A 144 12.79 2.72 -2.99
CA PHE A 144 12.97 3.79 -2.02
C PHE A 144 13.64 3.28 -0.76
N ARG A 145 14.43 4.16 -0.15
CA ARG A 145 14.79 4.08 1.27
C ARG A 145 13.93 5.09 2.03
N VAL A 146 13.35 4.65 3.13
CA VAL A 146 12.65 5.52 4.07
C VAL A 146 13.28 5.34 5.43
N HIS A 147 13.79 6.43 6.00
CA HIS A 147 14.40 6.46 7.32
C HIS A 147 13.57 7.34 8.24
N MET A 148 13.18 6.81 9.39
CA MET A 148 12.51 7.59 10.45
C MET A 148 13.56 8.30 11.28
N LYS A 149 13.41 9.60 11.42
CA LYS A 149 14.31 10.45 12.18
C LYS A 149 14.28 10.12 13.68
N GLU A 150 15.29 10.54 14.39
CA GLU A 150 15.31 10.47 15.83
C GLU A 150 14.10 11.20 16.45
N GLY A 151 13.48 10.62 17.47
CA GLY A 151 12.22 11.10 18.07
C GLY A 151 10.94 10.63 17.36
N TYR A 152 11.04 9.94 16.21
CA TYR A 152 9.88 9.39 15.48
C TYR A 152 9.98 7.86 15.40
N PRO A 153 9.49 7.12 16.40
CA PRO A 153 9.61 5.67 16.41
C PRO A 153 8.90 5.05 15.21
N ALA A 154 9.59 4.14 14.51
CA ALA A 154 9.00 3.40 13.42
C ALA A 154 7.97 2.40 13.97
N LYS A 155 6.73 2.43 13.44
CA LYS A 155 5.68 1.47 13.77
C LYS A 155 5.27 0.68 12.54
N LYS A 156 5.06 -0.62 12.69
CA LYS A 156 4.76 -1.52 11.56
C LYS A 156 3.48 -1.12 10.82
N VAL A 157 2.44 -0.69 11.54
CA VAL A 157 1.19 -0.20 10.93
C VAL A 157 1.42 1.00 10.01
N CYS A 158 2.35 1.90 10.35
CA CYS A 158 2.73 3.03 9.51
C CYS A 158 3.53 2.58 8.27
N CYS A 159 4.38 1.56 8.39
CA CYS A 159 5.10 0.97 7.28
C CYS A 159 4.13 0.30 6.29
N GLU A 160 3.15 -0.47 6.78
CA GLU A 160 2.12 -1.10 5.96
C GLU A 160 1.25 -0.07 5.22
N CYS A 161 0.80 0.99 5.91
CA CYS A 161 0.05 2.06 5.25
C CYS A 161 0.88 2.72 4.14
N ARG A 162 2.14 3.04 4.41
CA ARG A 162 3.08 3.63 3.45
C ARG A 162 3.30 2.72 2.24
N LEU A 163 3.46 1.42 2.47
CA LEU A 163 3.59 0.42 1.40
C LEU A 163 2.36 0.41 0.50
N GLY A 164 1.17 0.45 1.11
CA GLY A 164 -0.09 0.60 0.39
C GLY A 164 -0.16 1.90 -0.40
N GLN A 165 0.28 3.03 0.19
CA GLN A 165 0.27 4.33 -0.47
C GLN A 165 1.08 4.34 -1.76
N VAL A 166 2.30 3.81 -1.75
CA VAL A 166 3.12 3.77 -2.97
C VAL A 166 2.59 2.78 -4.00
N ALA A 167 2.00 1.66 -3.56
CA ALA A 167 1.33 0.71 -4.44
C ALA A 167 0.08 1.32 -5.12
N GLY A 168 -0.67 2.13 -4.38
CA GLY A 168 -1.91 2.76 -4.82
C GLY A 168 -1.74 3.79 -5.94
N ILE A 169 -0.57 4.41 -6.06
CA ILE A 169 -0.30 5.45 -7.07
C ILE A 169 -0.64 5.00 -8.50
N SER A 170 -0.42 3.72 -8.84
CA SER A 170 -0.74 3.19 -10.17
C SER A 170 -2.24 3.30 -10.52
N ARG A 171 -3.13 3.19 -9.52
CA ARG A 171 -4.58 3.33 -9.69
C ARG A 171 -4.99 4.73 -10.15
N ALA A 172 -4.27 5.78 -9.76
CA ALA A 172 -4.51 7.13 -10.26
C ALA A 172 -4.42 7.22 -11.78
N PHE A 173 -3.65 6.34 -12.40
CA PHE A 173 -3.51 6.24 -13.86
C PHE A 173 -4.45 5.19 -14.50
N GLY A 174 -5.42 4.66 -13.73
CA GLY A 174 -6.35 3.63 -14.17
C GLY A 174 -5.65 2.30 -14.50
N MET A 175 -4.53 2.02 -13.84
CA MET A 175 -3.81 0.75 -13.93
C MET A 175 -4.12 -0.11 -12.69
N PRO A 176 -3.90 -1.42 -12.76
CA PRO A 176 -3.98 -2.28 -11.59
C PRO A 176 -3.08 -1.77 -10.45
N LEU A 177 -3.38 -2.21 -9.23
CA LEU A 177 -2.55 -1.93 -8.06
C LEU A 177 -1.11 -2.32 -8.34
N GLY A 178 -0.17 -1.42 -8.02
CA GLY A 178 1.25 -1.72 -8.10
C GLY A 178 1.62 -2.81 -7.10
N LYS A 179 2.55 -3.69 -7.47
CA LYS A 179 3.11 -4.65 -6.53
C LYS A 179 4.18 -3.93 -5.71
N ALA A 180 3.97 -3.86 -4.40
CA ALA A 180 4.91 -3.27 -3.46
C ALA A 180 5.31 -4.31 -2.42
N ARG A 181 6.60 -4.33 -2.06
CA ARG A 181 7.12 -5.13 -0.96
C ARG A 181 8.12 -4.33 -0.14
N GLU A 182 8.17 -4.58 1.13
CA GLU A 182 9.18 -4.07 2.04
C GLU A 182 10.23 -5.17 2.23
N THR A 183 11.49 -4.91 1.83
CA THR A 183 12.59 -5.88 1.94
C THR A 183 13.39 -5.71 3.22
N GLN A 184 13.37 -4.50 3.80
CA GLN A 184 13.91 -4.16 5.11
C GLN A 184 12.92 -3.25 5.83
N CYS A 185 12.78 -3.38 7.15
CA CYS A 185 11.83 -2.60 7.93
C CYS A 185 12.46 -2.08 9.21
N GLN A 186 12.48 -0.77 9.39
CA GLN A 186 13.03 -0.12 10.59
C GLN A 186 12.22 -0.48 11.85
N ALA A 187 10.91 -0.69 11.72
CA ALA A 187 10.08 -1.16 12.83
C ALA A 187 10.39 -2.61 13.27
N LEU A 188 11.16 -3.37 12.48
CA LEU A 188 11.62 -4.72 12.78
C LEU A 188 13.14 -4.77 13.08
N GLY A 189 13.77 -3.61 13.33
CA GLY A 189 15.16 -3.51 13.76
C GLY A 189 16.18 -3.25 12.66
N ALA A 190 15.77 -3.02 11.40
CA ALA A 190 16.69 -2.55 10.37
C ALA A 190 16.96 -1.04 10.52
N ASP A 191 18.06 -0.54 9.94
CA ASP A 191 18.41 0.89 9.97
C ASP A 191 17.43 1.78 9.21
N SER A 192 16.76 1.23 8.22
CA SER A 192 15.77 1.93 7.38
C SER A 192 14.82 0.94 6.72
N CYS A 193 13.67 1.45 6.23
CA CYS A 193 12.78 0.66 5.40
C CYS A 193 13.21 0.74 3.93
N ILE A 194 13.29 -0.40 3.25
CA ILE A 194 13.52 -0.48 1.80
C ILE A 194 12.25 -0.96 1.13
N LEU A 195 11.67 -0.09 0.30
CA LEU A 195 10.42 -0.33 -0.41
C LEU A 195 10.71 -0.56 -1.89
N GLU A 196 10.30 -1.69 -2.43
CA GLU A 196 10.36 -2.00 -3.85
C GLU A 196 8.96 -1.99 -4.44
N ILE A 197 8.76 -1.23 -5.51
CA ILE A 197 7.47 -1.08 -6.17
C ILE A 197 7.64 -1.41 -7.65
N SER A 198 6.72 -2.20 -8.20
CA SER A 198 6.59 -2.43 -9.64
C SER A 198 5.15 -2.21 -10.09
N TRP A 199 4.99 -1.74 -11.32
CA TRP A 199 3.67 -1.42 -11.90
C TRP A 199 3.63 -1.77 -13.37
N LEU A 200 2.43 -1.99 -13.90
CA LEU A 200 2.20 -2.18 -15.33
C LEU A 200 2.30 -0.84 -16.07
N ASN A 201 2.80 -0.87 -17.29
CA ASN A 201 2.86 0.32 -18.13
C ASN A 201 1.60 0.42 -19.00
N ARG A 202 1.09 1.63 -19.20
CA ARG A 202 0.13 1.90 -20.26
C ARG A 202 0.83 1.89 -21.63
N PRO A 203 0.13 1.45 -22.70
CA PRO A 203 0.61 1.64 -24.04
C PRO A 203 0.92 3.13 -24.29
N GLN A 204 2.13 3.43 -24.67
CA GLN A 204 2.49 4.79 -25.09
C GLN A 204 1.79 5.07 -26.41
N ARG A 205 1.53 6.35 -26.70
CA ARG A 205 0.94 6.76 -27.97
C ARG A 205 1.99 7.28 -28.95
N LEU A 206 3.27 7.05 -28.65
CA LEU A 206 4.39 7.63 -29.39
C LEU A 206 4.44 7.12 -30.83
N PHE A 207 4.38 5.79 -31.01
CA PHE A 207 4.43 5.20 -32.35
C PHE A 207 3.16 5.48 -33.15
N GLY A 208 2.01 5.64 -32.49
CA GLY A 208 0.79 6.11 -33.14
C GLY A 208 0.95 7.52 -33.73
N LEU A 209 1.56 8.45 -32.97
CA LEU A 209 1.85 9.80 -33.46
C LEU A 209 2.93 9.79 -34.56
N LEU A 210 3.97 9.00 -34.40
CA LEU A 210 5.01 8.83 -35.44
C LEU A 210 4.42 8.24 -36.72
N GLY A 211 3.46 7.30 -36.60
CA GLY A 211 2.74 6.76 -37.74
C GLY A 211 1.90 7.79 -38.50
N LEU A 212 1.27 8.75 -37.76
CA LEU A 212 0.60 9.90 -38.42
C LEU A 212 1.58 10.80 -39.16
N ILE A 213 2.72 11.15 -38.55
CA ILE A 213 3.75 11.99 -39.16
C ILE A 213 4.28 11.30 -40.41
N PHE A 214 4.60 10.01 -40.33
CA PHE A 214 5.06 9.22 -41.47
C PHE A 214 4.04 9.17 -42.59
N GLY A 215 2.77 8.92 -42.25
CA GLY A 215 1.67 8.94 -43.24
C GLY A 215 1.51 10.29 -43.92
N PHE A 216 1.66 11.40 -43.18
CA PHE A 216 1.62 12.74 -43.73
C PHE A 216 2.79 13.02 -44.72
N ILE A 217 4.01 12.64 -44.35
CA ILE A 217 5.20 12.76 -45.20
C ILE A 217 5.01 11.94 -46.49
N LEU A 218 4.48 10.72 -46.35
CA LEU A 218 4.20 9.84 -47.48
C LEU A 218 3.21 10.47 -48.47
N ILE A 219 2.14 11.10 -47.97
CA ILE A 219 1.18 11.84 -48.80
C ILE A 219 1.87 12.96 -49.60
N LEU A 220 2.76 13.75 -48.96
CA LEU A 220 3.50 14.81 -49.62
C LEU A 220 4.39 14.26 -50.74
N ILE A 221 5.08 13.15 -50.47
CA ILE A 221 5.96 12.50 -51.50
C ILE A 221 5.12 11.99 -52.66
N LEU A 222 4.00 11.32 -52.40
CA LEU A 222 3.12 10.79 -53.43
C LEU A 222 2.52 11.91 -54.30
N LYS A 223 2.11 13.03 -53.69
CA LYS A 223 1.66 14.22 -54.43
C LYS A 223 2.72 14.79 -55.34
N GLN A 224 3.99 14.77 -54.94
CA GLN A 224 5.11 15.32 -55.74
C GLN A 224 5.51 14.36 -56.84
N LEU A 225 5.49 13.04 -56.60
CA LEU A 225 5.85 12.03 -57.60
C LEU A 225 4.79 11.85 -58.70
N PHE A 226 3.50 11.95 -58.32
CA PHE A 226 2.34 11.74 -59.20
C PHE A 226 1.66 13.08 -59.51
N SER A 227 2.41 14.05 -60.05
CA SER A 227 1.95 15.41 -60.32
C SER A 227 0.77 15.50 -61.35
N GLY A 228 0.30 14.39 -61.91
CA GLY A 228 -0.87 14.32 -62.77
C GLY A 228 -2.12 13.71 -62.16
N HIS A 229 -2.03 13.04 -61.03
CA HIS A 229 -3.17 12.45 -60.31
C HIS A 229 -3.18 12.97 -58.87
N ALA A 230 -4.16 13.81 -58.57
CA ALA A 230 -4.31 14.32 -57.19
C ALA A 230 -4.71 13.15 -56.30
N VAL A 231 -3.83 12.82 -55.31
CA VAL A 231 -4.25 11.89 -54.23
C VAL A 231 -5.47 12.49 -53.56
N GLY A 232 -6.58 11.78 -53.68
CA GLY A 232 -7.89 12.24 -53.19
C GLY A 232 -7.94 12.34 -51.67
N TYR A 233 -8.94 13.01 -51.13
CA TYR A 233 -9.12 13.15 -49.69
C TYR A 233 -9.33 11.78 -49.02
N THR A 234 -10.01 10.85 -49.66
CA THR A 234 -10.27 9.49 -49.17
C THR A 234 -8.99 8.68 -49.02
N GLU A 235 -8.12 8.71 -50.02
CA GLU A 235 -6.84 8.00 -50.03
C GLU A 235 -5.87 8.61 -49.01
N SER A 236 -5.83 9.93 -48.91
CA SER A 236 -5.03 10.63 -47.88
C SER A 236 -5.50 10.26 -46.48
N SER A 237 -6.81 10.22 -46.23
CA SER A 237 -7.37 9.81 -44.92
C SER A 237 -7.05 8.34 -44.60
N PHE A 238 -7.10 7.47 -45.61
CA PHE A 238 -6.76 6.05 -45.42
C PHE A 238 -5.28 5.84 -45.07
N ILE A 239 -4.37 6.54 -45.71
CA ILE A 239 -2.93 6.50 -45.43
C ILE A 239 -2.64 6.96 -44.01
N LEU A 240 -3.26 8.07 -43.56
CA LEU A 240 -3.08 8.58 -42.20
C LEU A 240 -3.63 7.61 -41.14
N LEU A 241 -4.83 7.08 -41.39
CA LEU A 241 -5.45 6.12 -40.48
C LEU A 241 -4.63 4.84 -40.37
N THR A 242 -4.16 4.30 -41.50
CA THR A 242 -3.33 3.09 -41.53
C THR A 242 -2.01 3.30 -40.80
N GLY A 243 -1.34 4.42 -41.04
CA GLY A 243 -0.11 4.80 -40.34
C GLY A 243 -0.32 4.91 -38.82
N TYR A 244 -1.40 5.56 -38.40
CA TYR A 244 -1.76 5.65 -36.97
C TYR A 244 -2.04 4.28 -36.36
N LEU A 245 -2.85 3.44 -37.01
CA LEU A 245 -3.20 2.12 -36.49
C LEU A 245 -1.97 1.21 -36.40
N ALA A 246 -1.10 1.21 -37.42
CA ALA A 246 0.13 0.45 -37.37
C ALA A 246 1.04 0.89 -36.23
N GLY A 247 1.20 2.19 -36.04
CA GLY A 247 1.95 2.75 -34.90
C GLY A 247 1.33 2.36 -33.54
N ARG A 248 -0.01 2.39 -33.42
CA ARG A 248 -0.72 1.96 -32.22
C ARG A 248 -0.54 0.47 -31.92
N LEU A 249 -0.51 -0.36 -32.96
CA LEU A 249 -0.26 -1.79 -32.79
C LEU A 249 1.16 -2.05 -32.26
N LEU A 250 2.16 -1.29 -32.73
CA LEU A 250 3.53 -1.35 -32.19
C LEU A 250 3.59 -0.89 -30.73
N ASP A 251 2.95 0.24 -30.39
CA ASP A 251 2.82 0.70 -28.99
C ASP A 251 2.25 -0.39 -28.09
N TYR A 252 1.17 -1.05 -28.55
CA TYR A 252 0.52 -2.11 -27.82
C TYR A 252 1.44 -3.31 -27.60
N ARG A 253 2.06 -3.81 -28.70
CA ARG A 253 2.97 -4.97 -28.63
C ARG A 253 4.18 -4.76 -27.73
N LEU A 254 4.79 -3.57 -27.78
CA LEU A 254 5.93 -3.25 -26.92
C LEU A 254 5.52 -3.16 -25.44
N THR A 255 4.32 -2.66 -25.17
CA THR A 255 3.80 -2.58 -23.81
C THR A 255 3.43 -3.95 -23.28
N GLU A 256 2.81 -4.79 -24.11
CA GLU A 256 2.42 -6.16 -23.75
C GLU A 256 3.65 -7.00 -23.36
N LYS A 257 4.75 -6.92 -24.13
CA LYS A 257 6.00 -7.61 -23.75
C LYS A 257 6.53 -7.17 -22.38
N GLY A 258 6.52 -5.86 -22.12
CA GLY A 258 6.97 -5.32 -20.83
C GLY A 258 6.04 -5.72 -19.66
N ASN A 259 4.74 -5.80 -19.91
CA ASN A 259 3.76 -6.23 -18.91
C ASN A 259 3.79 -7.75 -18.68
N ALA A 260 4.02 -8.55 -19.73
CA ALA A 260 4.13 -9.99 -19.63
C ALA A 260 5.26 -10.42 -18.67
N GLN A 261 6.41 -9.76 -18.74
CA GLN A 261 7.52 -10.03 -17.82
C GLN A 261 7.12 -9.75 -16.35
N ILE A 262 6.42 -8.63 -16.09
CA ILE A 262 5.97 -8.30 -14.74
C ILE A 262 4.90 -9.31 -14.26
N ASN A 263 3.97 -9.67 -15.13
CA ASN A 263 2.96 -10.67 -14.80
C ASN A 263 3.61 -12.01 -14.47
N GLN A 264 4.62 -12.44 -15.24
CA GLN A 264 5.37 -13.66 -14.98
C GLN A 264 6.11 -13.62 -13.63
N GLU A 265 6.81 -12.51 -13.33
CA GLU A 265 7.45 -12.31 -12.02
C GLU A 265 6.41 -12.30 -10.88
N GLN A 266 5.20 -11.76 -11.13
CA GLN A 266 4.11 -11.77 -10.17
C GLN A 266 3.54 -13.17 -9.93
N THR A 267 3.36 -13.95 -10.98
CA THR A 267 2.87 -15.32 -10.89
C THR A 267 3.86 -16.19 -10.13
N ALA A 268 5.15 -16.13 -10.47
CA ALA A 268 6.20 -16.88 -9.76
C ALA A 268 6.26 -16.54 -8.27
N ALA A 269 6.17 -15.25 -7.92
CA ALA A 269 6.15 -14.83 -6.50
C ALA A 269 4.86 -15.24 -5.76
N LEU A 270 3.74 -15.38 -6.47
CA LEU A 270 2.50 -15.89 -5.91
C LEU A 270 2.62 -17.40 -5.64
N GLU A 271 3.16 -18.16 -6.58
CA GLU A 271 3.43 -19.59 -6.44
C GLU A 271 4.37 -19.87 -5.25
N GLU A 272 5.45 -19.10 -5.13
CA GLU A 272 6.36 -19.18 -3.98
C GLU A 272 5.62 -18.91 -2.65
N SER A 273 4.77 -17.89 -2.64
CA SER A 273 3.97 -17.54 -1.45
C SER A 273 2.98 -18.65 -1.07
N ILE A 274 2.36 -19.28 -2.06
CA ILE A 274 1.44 -20.43 -1.85
C ILE A 274 2.22 -21.60 -1.23
N GLN A 275 3.40 -21.95 -1.77
CA GLN A 275 4.24 -23.03 -1.22
C GLN A 275 4.63 -22.76 0.25
N VAL A 276 4.98 -21.51 0.58
CA VAL A 276 5.30 -21.14 1.97
C VAL A 276 4.08 -21.29 2.87
N ILE A 277 2.90 -20.88 2.41
CA ILE A 277 1.65 -21.03 3.18
C ILE A 277 1.32 -22.51 3.37
N GLU A 278 1.41 -23.33 2.34
CA GLU A 278 1.16 -24.76 2.43
C GLU A 278 2.13 -25.45 3.41
N THR A 279 3.40 -25.11 3.35
CA THR A 279 4.40 -25.64 4.29
C THR A 279 4.06 -25.26 5.74
N LYS A 280 3.71 -23.97 5.96
CA LYS A 280 3.31 -23.47 7.29
C LYS A 280 2.01 -24.09 7.78
N TYR A 281 1.08 -24.34 6.89
CA TYR A 281 -0.17 -25.03 7.22
C TYR A 281 0.09 -26.47 7.70
N VAL A 282 0.95 -27.21 6.99
CA VAL A 282 1.34 -28.57 7.38
C VAL A 282 2.08 -28.58 8.73
N GLU A 283 3.00 -27.62 8.96
CA GLU A 283 3.67 -27.47 10.25
C GLU A 283 2.67 -27.18 11.39
N LEU A 284 1.71 -26.29 11.17
CA LEU A 284 0.69 -25.95 12.13
C LEU A 284 -0.22 -27.14 12.43
N GLN A 285 -0.61 -27.90 11.42
CA GLN A 285 -1.42 -29.10 11.58
C GLN A 285 -0.69 -30.15 12.42
N ARG A 286 0.59 -30.39 12.16
CA ARG A 286 1.41 -31.30 12.97
C ARG A 286 1.53 -30.84 14.44
N ALA A 287 1.73 -29.54 14.66
CA ALA A 287 1.76 -28.99 16.01
C ALA A 287 0.42 -29.14 16.73
N HIS A 288 -0.67 -28.91 16.04
CA HIS A 288 -2.03 -29.11 16.56
C HIS A 288 -2.28 -30.57 16.94
N ASP A 289 -1.93 -31.51 16.05
CA ASP A 289 -2.09 -32.95 16.29
C ASP A 289 -1.25 -33.40 17.49
N GLY A 290 -0.02 -32.86 17.61
CA GLY A 290 0.85 -33.08 18.78
C GLY A 290 0.25 -32.57 20.09
N LEU A 291 -0.34 -31.37 20.08
CA LEU A 291 -1.02 -30.81 21.25
C LEU A 291 -2.28 -31.61 21.62
N PHE A 292 -3.03 -32.08 20.62
CA PHE A 292 -4.20 -32.90 20.84
C PHE A 292 -3.82 -34.24 21.48
N ALA A 293 -2.77 -34.92 20.96
CA ALA A 293 -2.25 -36.14 21.53
C ALA A 293 -1.76 -35.94 22.99
N GLN A 294 -1.06 -34.86 23.28
CA GLN A 294 -0.68 -34.50 24.67
C GLN A 294 -1.87 -34.27 25.57
N HIS A 295 -2.93 -33.64 25.07
CA HIS A 295 -4.15 -33.42 25.83
C HIS A 295 -4.86 -34.75 26.17
N GLU A 296 -4.97 -35.66 25.18
CA GLU A 296 -5.54 -37.00 25.39
C GLU A 296 -4.74 -37.82 26.44
N ILE A 297 -3.40 -37.81 26.31
CA ILE A 297 -2.53 -38.47 27.29
C ILE A 297 -2.71 -37.85 28.66
N SER A 298 -2.74 -36.53 28.77
CA SER A 298 -2.96 -35.83 30.07
C SER A 298 -4.31 -36.17 30.68
N GLN A 299 -5.37 -36.25 29.89
CA GLN A 299 -6.68 -36.67 30.37
C GLN A 299 -6.69 -38.14 30.83
N ALA A 300 -6.05 -39.03 30.04
CA ALA A 300 -5.95 -40.45 30.41
C ALA A 300 -5.18 -40.64 31.73
N VAL A 301 -4.02 -39.95 31.87
CA VAL A 301 -3.24 -39.98 33.12
C VAL A 301 -4.06 -39.43 34.31
N THR A 302 -4.76 -38.31 34.12
CA THR A 302 -5.56 -37.70 35.18
C THR A 302 -6.73 -38.59 35.58
N SER A 303 -7.36 -39.28 34.63
CA SER A 303 -8.43 -40.22 34.91
C SER A 303 -7.92 -41.48 35.65
N THR A 304 -6.72 -41.96 35.27
CA THR A 304 -6.08 -43.11 35.92
C THR A 304 -5.67 -42.77 37.35
N LEU A 305 -5.09 -41.60 37.59
CA LEU A 305 -4.74 -41.13 38.94
C LEU A 305 -5.99 -40.95 39.82
N ARG A 306 -7.08 -40.43 39.27
CA ARG A 306 -8.36 -40.38 40.02
C ARG A 306 -8.93 -41.74 40.36
N LEU A 307 -8.79 -42.71 39.47
CA LEU A 307 -9.24 -44.07 39.72
C LEU A 307 -8.41 -44.75 40.83
N GLU A 308 -7.09 -44.58 40.81
CA GLU A 308 -6.19 -45.07 41.86
C GLU A 308 -6.44 -44.41 43.20
N ASP A 309 -6.69 -43.08 43.20
CA ASP A 309 -7.06 -42.35 44.41
C ASP A 309 -8.40 -42.83 44.96
N ILE A 310 -9.40 -43.05 44.13
CA ILE A 310 -10.70 -43.61 44.50
C ILE A 310 -10.54 -45.04 45.05
N ILE A 311 -9.75 -45.86 44.42
CA ILE A 311 -9.47 -47.23 44.89
C ILE A 311 -8.74 -47.20 46.23
N LYS A 312 -7.80 -46.28 46.43
CA LYS A 312 -7.05 -46.12 47.67
C LYS A 312 -7.95 -45.67 48.81
N ILE A 313 -8.84 -44.73 48.56
CA ILE A 313 -9.84 -44.27 49.52
C ILE A 313 -10.85 -45.40 49.88
N LEU A 314 -11.29 -46.17 48.90
CA LEU A 314 -12.17 -47.31 49.12
C LEU A 314 -11.49 -48.39 49.94
N LEU A 315 -10.20 -48.72 49.64
CA LEU A 315 -9.43 -49.67 50.43
C LEU A 315 -9.21 -49.19 51.85
N GLN A 316 -8.95 -47.91 52.05
CA GLN A 316 -8.78 -47.33 53.36
C GLN A 316 -10.07 -47.37 54.18
N MET A 317 -11.24 -47.07 53.60
CA MET A 317 -12.53 -47.18 54.21
C MET A 317 -12.90 -48.65 54.58
N VAL A 318 -12.45 -49.62 53.79
CA VAL A 318 -12.68 -51.06 54.11
C VAL A 318 -11.82 -51.53 55.30
N VAL A 319 -10.54 -51.05 55.31
CA VAL A 319 -9.62 -51.40 56.44
C VAL A 319 -10.01 -50.74 57.76
N GLU A 320 -10.58 -49.55 57.76
CA GLU A 320 -11.05 -48.85 58.97
C GLU A 320 -12.36 -49.37 59.50
N ARG A 321 -13.07 -50.21 58.73
CA ARG A 321 -14.37 -50.81 59.16
C ARG A 321 -14.30 -52.31 59.48
N LEU A 322 -13.15 -52.96 59.37
CA LEU A 322 -12.83 -54.28 59.81
C LEU A 322 -12.04 -54.24 61.14
#